data_226ff49971136d7b2d7247b55915cb45
#
_entry.id   226ff49971136d7b2d7247b55915cb45
#
_cell.length_a   1.000
_cell.length_b   1.000
_cell.length_c   1.000
_cell.angle_alpha   90.00
_cell.angle_beta   90.00
_cell.angle_gamma   90.00
#
_symmetry.space_group_name_H-M   'P 1'
#
loop_
_entity.id
_entity.type
_entity.pdbx_description
1 polymer ?
#
loop_
_entity_poly.entity_id
_entity_poly.type
_entity_poly.pdbx_seq_one_letter_code
_entity_poly.pdbx_strand_id
1 'polypeptide(L)'
;MTSRINPIVLVVLGLALSRSAGAQIQRQDFLIPGGAGRLHVREVRDHRHAKPKNLILLHGGGPGGVPSFDLPVPDYSLAEDFAKRGFRVFVMDVRGWGSSTKPRAMDPPPENSAPLVPTKEAADDIATVVNWVVRRTHEKTALLGWASGGHWACAYASRGPAALTALILLNTLYSVNAPWELRASMQDRNDPEQFDRHAGGYRIVDRSGLLRRWDASIPAADKSRWRDTAVADAYLSQTLATDGTPRRIPPSVRIPIGYQVDAFNLSLGRPLFAARDIRVPVLIVRGELDFWSRSVDVSSLARELVNSPKVETLTIKGGTHYLFLDRPEHGRSQFISEVLNFLM
;
A
#
# COMPACT_ATOMS: atom_id res chain seq x y z
N MET A 1 29.52 -73.54 2.19
CA MET A 1 28.50 -72.63 1.61
C MET A 1 28.74 -71.22 2.20
N THR A 2 29.51 -70.44 1.50
CA THR A 2 29.90 -69.09 1.94
C THR A 2 29.16 -68.08 1.07
N SER A 3 28.18 -67.36 1.69
CA SER A 3 27.40 -66.34 1.06
C SER A 3 28.25 -65.06 0.94
N ARG A 4 28.46 -64.52 -0.25
CA ARG A 4 29.12 -63.28 -0.53
C ARG A 4 28.07 -62.14 -0.50
N ILE A 5 28.20 -61.20 0.42
CA ILE A 5 27.41 -59.99 0.48
C ILE A 5 28.07 -58.96 -0.45
N ASN A 6 27.37 -58.53 -1.48
CA ASN A 6 27.79 -57.42 -2.35
C ASN A 6 27.56 -56.06 -1.65
N PRO A 7 28.51 -55.13 -1.64
CA PRO A 7 28.26 -53.78 -1.12
C PRO A 7 27.51 -52.96 -2.16
N ILE A 8 26.35 -52.40 -1.76
CA ILE A 8 25.61 -51.42 -2.51
C ILE A 8 26.40 -50.07 -2.42
N VAL A 9 26.95 -49.66 -3.56
CA VAL A 9 27.56 -48.31 -3.68
C VAL A 9 26.45 -47.31 -3.83
N LEU A 10 26.23 -46.52 -2.78
CA LEU A 10 25.32 -45.36 -2.78
C LEU A 10 26.01 -44.20 -3.51
N VAL A 11 25.65 -43.94 -4.77
CA VAL A 11 26.08 -42.77 -5.50
C VAL A 11 25.22 -41.60 -5.02
N VAL A 12 25.75 -40.76 -4.12
CA VAL A 12 25.15 -39.49 -3.75
C VAL A 12 25.42 -38.52 -4.90
N LEU A 13 24.43 -38.30 -5.76
CA LEU A 13 24.44 -37.19 -6.71
C LEU A 13 24.33 -35.88 -5.94
N GLY A 14 25.44 -35.21 -5.69
CA GLY A 14 25.47 -33.84 -5.20
C GLY A 14 24.89 -32.90 -6.25
N LEU A 15 23.64 -32.49 -6.11
CA LEU A 15 23.08 -31.34 -6.82
C LEU A 15 23.87 -30.11 -6.38
N ALA A 16 24.88 -29.74 -7.18
CA ALA A 16 25.51 -28.44 -7.09
C ALA A 16 24.46 -27.40 -7.50
N LEU A 17 23.81 -26.79 -6.51
CA LEU A 17 23.03 -25.56 -6.70
C LEU A 17 24.02 -24.49 -7.18
N SER A 18 24.10 -24.33 -8.50
CA SER A 18 24.76 -23.19 -9.13
C SER A 18 24.03 -21.92 -8.64
N ARG A 19 24.61 -21.26 -7.64
CA ARG A 19 24.25 -19.89 -7.31
C ARG A 19 24.55 -19.05 -8.55
N SER A 20 23.53 -18.74 -9.33
CA SER A 20 23.65 -17.72 -10.36
C SER A 20 24.05 -16.41 -9.65
N ALA A 21 25.20 -15.89 -9.99
CA ALA A 21 25.76 -14.63 -9.48
C ALA A 21 24.95 -13.38 -9.93
N GLY A 22 23.64 -13.52 -10.16
CA GLY A 22 22.81 -12.51 -10.81
C GLY A 22 21.65 -11.91 -9.99
N ALA A 23 21.13 -12.57 -8.97
CA ALA A 23 19.98 -12.05 -8.23
C ALA A 23 20.45 -11.28 -7.00
N GLN A 24 20.76 -9.99 -7.16
CA GLN A 24 21.13 -9.10 -6.04
C GLN A 24 19.92 -8.73 -5.19
N ILE A 25 18.72 -8.74 -5.78
CA ILE A 25 17.44 -8.45 -5.10
C ILE A 25 16.79 -9.75 -4.65
N GLN A 26 16.57 -9.87 -3.35
CA GLN A 26 15.84 -10.95 -2.73
C GLN A 26 14.43 -10.49 -2.36
N ARG A 27 13.44 -11.36 -2.60
CA ARG A 27 12.06 -11.21 -2.14
C ARG A 27 11.71 -12.37 -1.23
N GLN A 28 11.10 -12.07 -0.09
CA GLN A 28 10.64 -13.09 0.86
C GLN A 28 9.28 -12.71 1.43
N ASP A 29 8.32 -13.62 1.34
CA ASP A 29 6.98 -13.43 1.89
C ASP A 29 6.87 -14.02 3.29
N PHE A 30 6.15 -13.30 4.18
CA PHE A 30 5.87 -13.69 5.55
C PHE A 30 4.38 -13.58 5.83
N LEU A 31 3.84 -14.51 6.59
CA LEU A 31 2.52 -14.45 7.19
C LEU A 31 2.67 -14.34 8.70
N ILE A 32 2.58 -13.14 9.23
CA ILE A 32 2.80 -12.84 10.64
C ILE A 32 1.48 -12.85 11.41
N PRO A 33 1.44 -13.30 12.67
CA PRO A 33 0.23 -13.24 13.49
C PRO A 33 -0.23 -11.79 13.69
N GLY A 34 -1.51 -11.52 13.45
CA GLY A 34 -2.20 -10.25 13.70
C GLY A 34 -3.46 -10.45 14.51
N GLY A 35 -4.09 -9.38 14.98
CA GLY A 35 -5.27 -9.45 15.85
C GLY A 35 -6.50 -10.15 15.25
N ALA A 36 -6.62 -10.18 13.93
CA ALA A 36 -7.73 -10.81 13.19
C ALA A 36 -7.29 -11.94 12.24
N GLY A 37 -6.15 -12.57 12.50
CA GLY A 37 -5.59 -13.64 11.66
C GLY A 37 -4.13 -13.40 11.33
N ARG A 38 -3.74 -13.59 10.07
CA ARG A 38 -2.36 -13.39 9.61
C ARG A 38 -2.27 -12.21 8.67
N LEU A 39 -1.24 -11.40 8.85
CA LEU A 39 -0.91 -10.29 7.97
C LEU A 39 0.24 -10.71 7.04
N HIS A 40 0.07 -10.45 5.77
CA HIS A 40 1.11 -10.69 4.77
C HIS A 40 2.07 -9.51 4.71
N VAL A 41 3.36 -9.82 4.68
CA VAL A 41 4.45 -8.85 4.51
C VAL A 41 5.46 -9.44 3.54
N ARG A 42 5.74 -8.72 2.45
CA ARG A 42 6.85 -9.04 1.54
C ARG A 42 8.06 -8.19 1.88
N GLU A 43 9.17 -8.81 2.20
CA GLU A 43 10.47 -8.17 2.32
C GLU A 43 11.17 -8.17 0.96
N VAL A 44 11.63 -6.98 0.52
CA VAL A 44 12.47 -6.80 -0.68
C VAL A 44 13.79 -6.18 -0.23
N ARG A 45 14.92 -6.83 -0.55
CA ARG A 45 16.25 -6.46 -0.08
C ARG A 45 17.29 -6.62 -1.17
N ASP A 46 18.20 -5.65 -1.24
CA ASP A 46 19.46 -5.76 -2.00
C ASP A 46 20.59 -6.16 -1.07
N HIS A 47 21.20 -7.31 -1.31
CA HIS A 47 22.27 -7.83 -0.47
C HIS A 47 23.59 -7.05 -0.57
N ARG A 48 23.73 -6.13 -1.51
CA ARG A 48 24.88 -5.22 -1.60
C ARG A 48 24.96 -4.24 -0.43
N HIS A 49 23.82 -3.97 0.22
CA HIS A 49 23.75 -3.04 1.34
C HIS A 49 23.80 -3.81 2.67
N ALA A 50 24.92 -3.69 3.40
CA ALA A 50 25.14 -4.41 4.68
C ALA A 50 24.25 -3.89 5.82
N LYS A 51 23.93 -2.59 5.84
CA LYS A 51 23.12 -1.91 6.88
C LYS A 51 21.99 -1.10 6.23
N PRO A 52 20.98 -1.75 5.64
CA PRO A 52 19.89 -1.03 5.00
C PRO A 52 18.95 -0.41 6.04
N LYS A 53 18.46 0.81 5.76
CA LYS A 53 17.39 1.45 6.55
C LYS A 53 16.05 0.75 6.27
N ASN A 54 15.18 0.62 7.27
CA ASN A 54 13.86 0.02 7.07
C ASN A 54 12.87 1.03 6.47
N LEU A 55 12.06 0.57 5.51
CA LEU A 55 10.94 1.30 4.92
C LEU A 55 9.74 0.35 4.76
N ILE A 56 8.61 0.70 5.33
CA ILE A 56 7.34 -0.02 5.12
C ILE A 56 6.51 0.73 4.08
N LEU A 57 6.02 0.02 3.07
CA LEU A 57 5.10 0.53 2.06
C LEU A 57 3.68 0.05 2.35
N LEU A 58 2.75 0.99 2.44
CA LEU A 58 1.36 0.79 2.83
C LEU A 58 0.43 1.21 1.69
N HIS A 59 -0.32 0.24 1.16
CA HIS A 59 -1.24 0.41 0.02
C HIS A 59 -2.46 1.27 0.35
N GLY A 60 -3.13 1.76 -0.68
CA GLY A 60 -4.43 2.42 -0.59
C GLY A 60 -5.62 1.44 -0.51
N GLY A 61 -6.83 1.96 -0.52
CA GLY A 61 -8.06 1.19 -0.41
C GLY A 61 -8.47 0.39 -1.66
N GLY A 62 -7.63 0.33 -2.69
CA GLY A 62 -7.87 -0.41 -3.92
C GLY A 62 -7.24 -1.81 -3.91
N PRO A 63 -6.05 -1.98 -4.48
CA PRO A 63 -5.31 -3.24 -4.49
C PRO A 63 -4.61 -3.50 -3.16
N GLY A 64 -4.00 -4.68 -3.00
CA GLY A 64 -3.07 -4.96 -1.91
C GLY A 64 -1.69 -4.33 -2.13
N GLY A 65 -0.77 -4.60 -1.22
CA GLY A 65 0.58 -4.03 -1.23
C GLY A 65 1.43 -4.48 -2.42
N VAL A 66 1.48 -5.79 -2.67
CA VAL A 66 2.30 -6.33 -3.77
C VAL A 66 1.86 -5.80 -5.14
N PRO A 67 0.57 -5.80 -5.52
CA PRO A 67 0.13 -5.19 -6.77
C PRO A 67 0.42 -3.69 -6.86
N SER A 68 0.49 -2.99 -5.72
CA SER A 68 0.83 -1.56 -5.70
C SER A 68 2.32 -1.32 -5.87
N PHE A 69 3.18 -2.06 -5.18
CA PHE A 69 4.56 -1.62 -4.97
C PHE A 69 5.64 -2.60 -5.43
N ASP A 70 5.30 -3.83 -5.81
CA ASP A 70 6.28 -4.82 -6.24
C ASP A 70 5.77 -5.62 -7.46
N LEU A 71 5.50 -4.89 -8.56
CA LEU A 71 5.08 -5.51 -9.82
C LEU A 71 6.24 -6.24 -10.49
N PRO A 72 6.00 -7.40 -11.12
CA PRO A 72 7.00 -8.16 -11.86
C PRO A 72 7.21 -7.57 -13.27
N VAL A 73 7.38 -6.26 -13.36
CA VAL A 73 7.67 -5.52 -14.59
C VAL A 73 8.99 -4.79 -14.39
N PRO A 74 9.96 -4.94 -15.31
CA PRO A 74 11.24 -4.26 -15.20
C PRO A 74 11.06 -2.76 -14.94
N ASP A 75 11.79 -2.23 -13.94
CA ASP A 75 11.79 -0.83 -13.52
C ASP A 75 10.46 -0.29 -12.94
N TYR A 76 9.48 -1.17 -12.65
CA TYR A 76 8.20 -0.78 -12.06
C TYR A 76 7.91 -1.44 -10.69
N SER A 77 8.92 -1.98 -10.02
CA SER A 77 8.83 -2.31 -8.60
C SER A 77 9.37 -1.13 -7.77
N LEU A 78 8.48 -0.38 -7.14
CA LEU A 78 8.85 0.70 -6.22
C LEU A 78 9.67 0.14 -5.03
N ALA A 79 9.34 -1.06 -4.57
CA ALA A 79 10.08 -1.73 -3.51
C ALA A 79 11.53 -2.04 -3.92
N GLU A 80 11.73 -2.48 -5.16
CA GLU A 80 13.08 -2.73 -5.71
C GLU A 80 13.86 -1.44 -5.91
N ASP A 81 13.22 -0.36 -6.35
CA ASP A 81 13.86 0.95 -6.51
C ASP A 81 14.46 1.46 -5.18
N PHE A 82 13.70 1.36 -4.09
CA PHE A 82 14.21 1.71 -2.76
C PHE A 82 15.23 0.70 -2.24
N ALA A 83 15.05 -0.60 -2.50
CA ALA A 83 16.03 -1.61 -2.09
C ALA A 83 17.40 -1.38 -2.74
N LYS A 84 17.44 -1.06 -4.03
CA LYS A 84 18.66 -0.69 -4.77
C LYS A 84 19.36 0.56 -4.20
N ARG A 85 18.64 1.38 -3.44
CA ARG A 85 19.13 2.63 -2.81
C ARG A 85 19.40 2.51 -1.32
N GLY A 86 19.53 1.28 -0.79
CA GLY A 86 19.96 1.03 0.59
C GLY A 86 18.84 0.89 1.60
N PHE A 87 17.63 0.62 1.15
CA PHE A 87 16.52 0.30 2.03
C PHE A 87 16.26 -1.21 2.11
N ARG A 88 15.79 -1.65 3.26
CA ARG A 88 15.13 -2.93 3.46
C ARG A 88 13.65 -2.66 3.45
N VAL A 89 12.99 -3.02 2.36
CA VAL A 89 11.62 -2.62 2.08
C VAL A 89 10.67 -3.72 2.51
N PHE A 90 9.61 -3.35 3.22
CA PHE A 90 8.55 -4.23 3.66
C PHE A 90 7.23 -3.76 3.04
N VAL A 91 6.72 -4.51 2.09
CA VAL A 91 5.41 -4.27 1.48
C VAL A 91 4.38 -5.04 2.28
N MET A 92 3.46 -4.34 2.95
CA MET A 92 2.45 -5.00 3.78
C MET A 92 1.06 -4.98 3.16
N ASP A 93 0.28 -6.01 3.44
CA ASP A 93 -1.15 -6.05 3.19
C ASP A 93 -1.91 -5.84 4.51
N VAL A 94 -2.80 -4.87 4.57
CA VAL A 94 -3.78 -4.71 5.66
C VAL A 94 -4.77 -5.89 5.59
N ARG A 95 -5.34 -6.30 6.75
CA ARG A 95 -6.39 -7.35 6.76
C ARG A 95 -7.46 -7.06 5.72
N GLY A 96 -7.94 -8.09 5.04
CA GLY A 96 -8.93 -7.93 3.96
C GLY A 96 -8.33 -7.67 2.58
N TRP A 97 -7.07 -7.25 2.47
CA TRP A 97 -6.37 -7.05 1.19
C TRP A 97 -5.27 -8.08 0.94
N GLY A 98 -4.85 -8.15 -0.31
CA GLY A 98 -3.69 -8.93 -0.72
C GLY A 98 -3.74 -10.39 -0.25
N SER A 99 -2.65 -10.86 0.30
CA SER A 99 -2.51 -12.20 0.90
C SER A 99 -2.75 -12.23 2.41
N SER A 100 -3.14 -11.10 3.02
CA SER A 100 -3.59 -11.06 4.42
C SER A 100 -4.94 -11.76 4.60
N THR A 101 -5.21 -12.24 5.82
CA THR A 101 -6.48 -12.88 6.17
C THR A 101 -7.66 -11.98 5.81
N LYS A 102 -8.62 -12.53 5.07
CA LYS A 102 -9.90 -11.88 4.81
C LYS A 102 -10.78 -12.02 6.06
N PRO A 103 -11.39 -10.94 6.59
CA PRO A 103 -12.39 -11.05 7.63
C PRO A 103 -13.52 -12.00 7.24
N ARG A 104 -13.98 -12.85 8.16
CA ARG A 104 -15.09 -13.79 7.88
C ARG A 104 -16.37 -13.08 7.44
N ALA A 105 -16.56 -11.82 7.81
CA ALA A 105 -17.66 -10.99 7.34
C ALA A 105 -17.60 -10.68 5.82
N MET A 106 -16.53 -11.05 5.12
CA MET A 106 -16.46 -11.01 3.65
C MET A 106 -16.95 -12.30 2.97
N ASP A 107 -17.30 -13.34 3.70
CA ASP A 107 -17.81 -14.60 3.12
C ASP A 107 -19.30 -14.50 2.73
N PRO A 108 -20.22 -13.95 3.55
CA PRO A 108 -21.59 -13.69 3.13
C PRO A 108 -21.65 -12.47 2.18
N PRO A 109 -22.81 -12.23 1.51
CA PRO A 109 -23.01 -11.06 0.67
C PRO A 109 -22.70 -9.72 1.37
N PRO A 110 -22.21 -8.70 0.63
CA PRO A 110 -21.75 -7.43 1.22
C PRO A 110 -22.76 -6.76 2.16
N GLU A 111 -24.03 -6.80 1.81
CA GLU A 111 -25.15 -6.20 2.55
C GLU A 111 -25.37 -6.78 3.93
N ASN A 112 -24.79 -7.93 4.23
CA ASN A 112 -24.93 -8.61 5.54
C ASN A 112 -23.94 -8.10 6.60
N SER A 113 -23.11 -7.14 6.26
CA SER A 113 -22.16 -6.56 7.22
C SER A 113 -22.02 -5.04 7.05
N ALA A 114 -21.71 -4.36 8.14
CA ALA A 114 -21.30 -2.96 8.12
C ALA A 114 -19.93 -2.81 7.43
N PRO A 115 -19.54 -1.60 6.99
CA PRO A 115 -18.26 -1.33 6.39
C PRO A 115 -17.09 -1.90 7.17
N LEU A 116 -16.28 -2.77 6.51
CA LEU A 116 -15.19 -3.53 7.11
C LEU A 116 -13.87 -2.78 7.04
N VAL A 117 -13.01 -3.00 8.02
CA VAL A 117 -11.64 -2.50 8.13
C VAL A 117 -11.57 -0.97 8.08
N PRO A 118 -12.12 -0.28 9.09
CA PRO A 118 -11.96 1.15 9.26
C PRO A 118 -10.51 1.49 9.66
N THR A 119 -10.16 2.78 9.64
CA THR A 119 -8.82 3.31 9.98
C THR A 119 -8.26 2.76 11.28
N LYS A 120 -9.07 2.58 12.31
CA LYS A 120 -8.61 2.03 13.60
C LYS A 120 -8.00 0.64 13.45
N GLU A 121 -8.67 -0.26 12.71
CA GLU A 121 -8.21 -1.62 12.49
C GLU A 121 -6.97 -1.67 11.59
N ALA A 122 -6.93 -0.84 10.55
CA ALA A 122 -5.76 -0.73 9.68
C ALA A 122 -4.54 -0.20 10.46
N ALA A 123 -4.72 0.78 11.36
CA ALA A 123 -3.66 1.30 12.21
C ALA A 123 -3.15 0.25 13.24
N ASP A 124 -4.01 -0.66 13.71
CA ASP A 124 -3.62 -1.78 14.57
C ASP A 124 -2.79 -2.82 13.79
N ASP A 125 -3.11 -3.06 12.52
CA ASP A 125 -2.31 -3.91 11.64
C ASP A 125 -0.94 -3.29 11.36
N ILE A 126 -0.88 -1.97 11.10
CA ILE A 126 0.37 -1.24 10.94
C ILE A 126 1.24 -1.38 12.19
N ALA A 127 0.66 -1.18 13.38
CA ALA A 127 1.38 -1.36 14.65
C ALA A 127 1.98 -2.77 14.77
N THR A 128 1.23 -3.79 14.39
CA THR A 128 1.68 -5.19 14.41
C THR A 128 2.87 -5.40 13.48
N VAL A 129 2.80 -4.89 12.24
CA VAL A 129 3.88 -5.02 11.24
C VAL A 129 5.10 -4.22 11.65
N VAL A 130 4.95 -2.97 12.10
CA VAL A 130 6.07 -2.14 12.60
C VAL A 130 6.80 -2.85 13.75
N ASN A 131 6.07 -3.36 14.73
CA ASN A 131 6.67 -4.09 15.86
C ASN A 131 7.39 -5.36 15.40
N TRP A 132 6.86 -6.08 14.42
CA TRP A 132 7.51 -7.25 13.84
C TRP A 132 8.78 -6.87 13.09
N VAL A 133 8.77 -5.81 12.27
CA VAL A 133 9.95 -5.31 11.55
C VAL A 133 11.05 -4.91 12.53
N VAL A 134 10.72 -4.14 13.57
CA VAL A 134 11.71 -3.69 14.58
C VAL A 134 12.32 -4.88 15.32
N ARG A 135 11.50 -5.85 15.74
CA ARG A 135 12.05 -7.08 16.39
C ARG A 135 12.95 -7.89 15.46
N ARG A 136 12.63 -7.93 14.16
CA ARG A 136 13.37 -8.70 13.15
C ARG A 136 14.69 -8.03 12.75
N THR A 137 14.72 -6.70 12.74
CA THR A 137 15.87 -5.93 12.23
C THR A 137 16.68 -5.22 13.29
N HIS A 138 16.12 -5.04 14.49
CA HIS A 138 16.64 -4.22 15.60
C HIS A 138 16.78 -2.73 15.23
N GLU A 139 16.11 -2.28 14.17
CA GLU A 139 16.16 -0.92 13.64
C GLU A 139 14.75 -0.32 13.53
N LYS A 140 14.65 1.00 13.76
CA LYS A 140 13.42 1.76 13.51
C LYS A 140 13.08 1.76 12.02
N THR A 141 11.87 2.21 11.66
CA THR A 141 11.38 2.20 10.28
C THR A 141 10.74 3.53 9.87
N ALA A 142 10.85 3.89 8.60
CA ALA A 142 9.98 4.87 7.97
C ALA A 142 8.70 4.19 7.44
N LEU A 143 7.61 4.96 7.29
CA LEU A 143 6.38 4.52 6.61
C LEU A 143 6.12 5.38 5.38
N LEU A 144 5.75 4.74 4.27
CA LEU A 144 5.20 5.39 3.09
C LEU A 144 3.77 4.88 2.90
N GLY A 145 2.79 5.77 3.02
CA GLY A 145 1.36 5.45 2.83
C GLY A 145 0.79 6.13 1.59
N TRP A 146 0.13 5.35 0.73
CA TRP A 146 -0.55 5.82 -0.46
C TRP A 146 -2.06 5.90 -0.24
N ALA A 147 -2.67 7.03 -0.61
CA ALA A 147 -4.12 7.27 -0.53
C ALA A 147 -4.68 6.96 0.88
N SER A 148 -5.54 5.96 1.02
CA SER A 148 -6.05 5.50 2.32
C SER A 148 -4.92 5.02 3.24
N GLY A 149 -3.87 4.41 2.70
CA GLY A 149 -2.68 4.04 3.45
C GLY A 149 -2.01 5.23 4.14
N GLY A 150 -2.12 6.42 3.56
CA GLY A 150 -1.60 7.64 4.18
C GLY A 150 -2.37 8.04 5.43
N HIS A 151 -3.71 8.09 5.41
CA HIS A 151 -4.44 8.42 6.64
C HIS A 151 -4.39 7.29 7.69
N TRP A 152 -4.27 6.02 7.29
CA TRP A 152 -4.00 4.93 8.22
C TRP A 152 -2.63 5.08 8.90
N ALA A 153 -1.60 5.45 8.12
CA ALA A 153 -0.25 5.72 8.64
C ALA A 153 -0.24 6.93 9.59
N CYS A 154 -0.98 8.00 9.28
CA CYS A 154 -1.16 9.14 10.17
C CYS A 154 -1.85 8.75 11.48
N ALA A 155 -2.93 7.94 11.42
CA ALA A 155 -3.63 7.46 12.61
C ALA A 155 -2.73 6.58 13.49
N TYR A 156 -1.83 5.79 12.90
CA TYR A 156 -0.82 5.07 13.66
C TYR A 156 0.24 6.03 14.24
N ALA A 157 0.77 6.94 13.43
CA ALA A 157 1.83 7.87 13.85
C ALA A 157 1.37 8.83 14.97
N SER A 158 0.09 9.23 14.97
CA SER A 158 -0.49 10.09 16.02
C SER A 158 -0.56 9.41 17.39
N ARG A 159 -0.40 8.08 17.47
CA ARG A 159 -0.28 7.35 18.74
C ARG A 159 1.11 7.51 19.39
N GLY A 160 2.04 8.22 18.76
CA GLY A 160 3.39 8.49 19.27
C GLY A 160 4.33 7.29 19.28
N PRO A 161 4.36 6.41 18.25
CA PRO A 161 5.21 5.22 18.27
C PRO A 161 6.70 5.58 18.19
N ALA A 162 7.50 5.17 19.19
CA ALA A 162 8.95 5.41 19.21
C ALA A 162 9.72 4.70 18.08
N ALA A 163 9.07 3.76 17.39
CA ALA A 163 9.64 2.97 16.31
C ALA A 163 9.69 3.67 14.94
N LEU A 164 8.97 4.79 14.77
CA LEU A 164 9.00 5.54 13.52
C LEU A 164 10.18 6.50 13.44
N THR A 165 10.75 6.61 12.22
CA THR A 165 11.78 7.61 11.89
C THR A 165 11.26 8.73 11.00
N ALA A 166 10.32 8.43 10.11
CA ALA A 166 9.72 9.38 9.18
C ALA A 166 8.37 8.86 8.63
N LEU A 167 7.58 9.76 8.07
CA LEU A 167 6.30 9.48 7.43
C LEU A 167 6.26 10.12 6.04
N ILE A 168 5.97 9.34 5.01
CA ILE A 168 5.77 9.79 3.64
C ILE A 168 4.30 9.53 3.27
N LEU A 169 3.61 10.57 2.84
CA LEU A 169 2.18 10.56 2.52
C LEU A 169 1.99 10.89 1.05
N LEU A 170 1.53 9.92 0.28
CA LEU A 170 1.28 10.09 -1.15
C LEU A 170 -0.23 10.14 -1.42
N ASN A 171 -0.71 11.23 -2.00
CA ASN A 171 -2.10 11.41 -2.42
C ASN A 171 -3.11 11.12 -1.28
N THR A 172 -2.88 11.69 -0.11
CA THR A 172 -3.61 11.40 1.13
C THR A 172 -4.67 12.46 1.41
N LEU A 173 -5.91 12.05 1.70
CA LEU A 173 -6.97 12.93 2.22
C LEU A 173 -6.66 13.36 3.65
N TYR A 174 -7.12 14.58 3.97
CA TYR A 174 -7.14 15.10 5.34
C TYR A 174 -8.52 15.64 5.73
N SER A 175 -8.75 15.91 7.02
CA SER A 175 -10.05 16.35 7.53
C SER A 175 -10.33 17.82 7.24
N VAL A 176 -10.79 18.08 6.02
CA VAL A 176 -11.19 19.42 5.56
C VAL A 176 -12.56 19.35 4.91
N ASN A 177 -13.52 20.12 5.43
CA ASN A 177 -14.81 20.28 4.76
C ASN A 177 -14.64 21.19 3.53
N ALA A 178 -14.41 20.56 2.40
CA ALA A 178 -14.25 21.22 1.10
C ALA A 178 -14.84 20.33 0.00
N PRO A 179 -15.15 20.88 -1.20
CA PRO A 179 -15.67 20.10 -2.32
C PRO A 179 -14.79 18.88 -2.63
N TRP A 180 -15.42 17.72 -2.82
CA TRP A 180 -14.75 16.48 -3.19
C TRP A 180 -15.67 15.68 -4.10
N GLU A 181 -15.22 15.45 -5.34
CA GLU A 181 -16.04 14.83 -6.40
C GLU A 181 -16.60 13.44 -6.03
N LEU A 182 -15.86 12.69 -5.20
CA LEU A 182 -16.27 11.34 -4.84
C LEU A 182 -17.33 11.31 -3.73
N ARG A 183 -17.57 12.41 -3.01
CA ARG A 183 -18.50 12.46 -1.88
C ARG A 183 -19.92 12.03 -2.29
N ALA A 184 -20.43 12.59 -3.38
CA ALA A 184 -21.78 12.31 -3.86
C ALA A 184 -22.04 10.83 -4.17
N SER A 185 -21.00 10.07 -4.54
CA SER A 185 -21.11 8.63 -4.80
C SER A 185 -21.08 7.75 -3.55
N MET A 186 -20.90 8.35 -2.39
CA MET A 186 -20.74 7.66 -1.10
C MET A 186 -21.76 8.09 -0.05
N GLN A 187 -22.51 9.16 -0.31
CA GLN A 187 -23.48 9.71 0.64
C GLN A 187 -24.80 8.93 0.66
N ASP A 188 -25.44 8.89 1.81
CA ASP A 188 -26.81 8.39 1.95
C ASP A 188 -27.78 9.26 1.15
N ARG A 189 -28.77 8.62 0.52
CA ARG A 189 -29.74 9.31 -0.38
C ARG A 189 -30.64 10.29 0.37
N ASN A 190 -30.89 10.04 1.66
CA ASN A 190 -31.79 10.83 2.50
C ASN A 190 -31.05 11.82 3.40
N ASP A 191 -29.72 11.59 3.63
CA ASP A 191 -28.89 12.46 4.45
C ASP A 191 -27.49 12.59 3.83
N PRO A 192 -27.22 13.67 3.08
CA PRO A 192 -25.93 13.91 2.43
C PRO A 192 -24.74 14.04 3.38
N GLU A 193 -24.96 14.22 4.67
CA GLU A 193 -23.91 14.26 5.69
C GLU A 193 -23.57 12.90 6.28
N GLN A 194 -24.29 11.84 5.87
CA GLN A 194 -24.04 10.46 6.26
C GLN A 194 -23.51 9.64 5.08
N PHE A 195 -22.65 8.69 5.39
CA PHE A 195 -22.24 7.66 4.45
C PHE A 195 -23.41 6.74 4.14
N ASP A 196 -23.51 6.21 2.92
CA ASP A 196 -24.59 5.31 2.51
C ASP A 196 -24.65 4.07 3.42
N ARG A 197 -25.70 3.98 4.22
CA ARG A 197 -25.96 2.87 5.15
C ARG A 197 -26.16 1.52 4.47
N HIS A 198 -26.44 1.52 3.16
CA HIS A 198 -26.69 0.33 2.36
C HIS A 198 -25.46 -0.12 1.55
N ALA A 199 -24.32 0.54 1.71
CA ALA A 199 -23.10 0.22 0.99
C ALA A 199 -22.52 -1.17 1.31
N GLY A 200 -22.91 -1.78 2.44
CA GLY A 200 -22.43 -3.09 2.90
C GLY A 200 -21.00 -3.07 3.45
N GLY A 201 -20.42 -4.25 3.64
CA GLY A 201 -19.11 -4.39 4.29
C GLY A 201 -17.93 -4.29 3.34
N TYR A 202 -18.11 -4.69 2.10
CA TYR A 202 -17.08 -4.73 1.06
C TYR A 202 -17.70 -4.55 -0.33
N ARG A 203 -16.88 -4.21 -1.31
CA ARG A 203 -17.28 -4.13 -2.72
C ARG A 203 -16.60 -5.22 -3.54
N ILE A 204 -17.25 -5.63 -4.63
CA ILE A 204 -16.69 -6.56 -5.62
C ILE A 204 -16.26 -5.73 -6.83
N VAL A 205 -15.00 -5.86 -7.24
CA VAL A 205 -14.40 -5.04 -8.29
C VAL A 205 -13.74 -5.94 -9.33
N ASP A 206 -14.17 -5.79 -10.56
CA ASP A 206 -13.62 -6.48 -11.73
C ASP A 206 -12.45 -5.71 -12.37
N ARG A 207 -11.95 -6.25 -13.48
CA ARG A 207 -10.86 -5.65 -14.26
C ARG A 207 -11.17 -4.19 -14.66
N SER A 208 -12.36 -3.91 -15.11
CA SER A 208 -12.76 -2.57 -15.58
C SER A 208 -12.83 -1.57 -14.44
N GLY A 209 -13.37 -1.99 -13.30
CA GLY A 209 -13.46 -1.20 -12.09
C GLY A 209 -12.11 -0.83 -11.49
N LEU A 210 -11.12 -1.72 -11.60
CA LEU A 210 -9.76 -1.48 -11.09
C LEU A 210 -9.01 -0.40 -11.90
N LEU A 211 -9.22 -0.28 -13.22
CA LEU A 211 -8.54 0.71 -14.05
C LEU A 211 -9.31 2.02 -14.22
N ARG A 212 -10.63 2.00 -14.05
CA ARG A 212 -11.51 3.13 -14.38
C ARG A 212 -11.02 4.48 -13.86
N ARG A 213 -10.56 4.56 -12.61
CA ARG A 213 -10.09 5.81 -12.01
C ARG A 213 -8.70 6.21 -12.51
N TRP A 214 -7.83 5.24 -12.75
CA TRP A 214 -6.53 5.52 -13.34
C TRP A 214 -6.70 6.06 -14.75
N ASP A 215 -7.52 5.39 -15.58
CA ASP A 215 -7.83 5.84 -16.94
C ASP A 215 -8.45 7.24 -16.97
N ALA A 216 -9.37 7.53 -16.05
CA ALA A 216 -10.02 8.84 -15.97
C ALA A 216 -9.03 9.96 -15.57
N SER A 217 -7.99 9.67 -14.77
CA SER A 217 -6.99 10.67 -14.35
C SER A 217 -5.94 10.96 -15.43
N ILE A 218 -5.79 10.11 -16.43
CA ILE A 218 -4.84 10.31 -17.53
C ILE A 218 -5.44 11.27 -18.57
N PRO A 219 -4.82 12.45 -18.84
CA PRO A 219 -5.38 13.49 -19.71
C PRO A 219 -5.25 13.19 -21.21
N ALA A 220 -4.66 12.05 -21.59
CA ALA A 220 -4.49 11.61 -22.98
C ALA A 220 -5.54 10.57 -23.37
N ALA A 221 -6.02 10.58 -24.60
CA ALA A 221 -6.91 9.55 -25.16
C ALA A 221 -6.20 8.19 -25.19
N ASP A 222 -4.99 8.17 -25.71
CA ASP A 222 -4.11 6.99 -25.65
C ASP A 222 -3.44 6.91 -24.26
N LYS A 223 -3.93 6.00 -23.42
CA LYS A 223 -3.45 5.81 -22.04
C LYS A 223 -2.01 5.28 -21.98
N SER A 224 -1.54 4.61 -23.05
CA SER A 224 -0.19 4.08 -23.14
C SER A 224 0.89 5.17 -23.14
N ARG A 225 0.54 6.38 -23.49
CA ARG A 225 1.43 7.56 -23.41
C ARG A 225 1.75 7.95 -21.97
N TRP A 226 0.91 7.57 -21.01
CA TRP A 226 1.05 7.93 -19.59
C TRP A 226 1.53 6.78 -18.73
N ARG A 227 1.01 5.59 -19.00
CA ARG A 227 1.40 4.37 -18.29
C ARG A 227 1.77 3.27 -19.28
N ASP A 228 2.66 2.37 -18.88
CA ASP A 228 2.99 1.20 -19.69
C ASP A 228 1.84 0.18 -19.62
N THR A 229 1.50 -0.42 -20.78
CA THR A 229 0.45 -1.44 -20.87
C THR A 229 0.79 -2.67 -20.03
N ALA A 230 2.09 -3.08 -20.02
CA ALA A 230 2.55 -4.20 -19.22
C ALA A 230 2.38 -3.94 -17.71
N VAL A 231 2.54 -2.69 -17.26
CA VAL A 231 2.31 -2.28 -15.87
C VAL A 231 0.83 -2.39 -15.51
N ALA A 232 -0.06 -1.90 -16.38
CA ALA A 232 -1.51 -2.02 -16.17
C ALA A 232 -1.96 -3.48 -16.11
N ASP A 233 -1.45 -4.33 -17.02
CA ASP A 233 -1.78 -5.76 -17.05
C ASP A 233 -1.23 -6.50 -15.83
N ALA A 234 -0.02 -6.20 -15.39
CA ALA A 234 0.57 -6.78 -14.18
C ALA A 234 -0.22 -6.34 -12.92
N TYR A 235 -0.54 -5.05 -12.80
CA TYR A 235 -1.37 -4.52 -11.72
C TYR A 235 -2.71 -5.24 -11.61
N LEU A 236 -3.40 -5.41 -12.73
CA LEU A 236 -4.69 -6.11 -12.80
C LEU A 236 -4.57 -7.57 -12.43
N SER A 237 -3.66 -8.31 -13.08
CA SER A 237 -3.50 -9.74 -12.87
C SER A 237 -3.08 -10.06 -11.43
N GLN A 238 -2.15 -9.29 -10.88
CA GLN A 238 -1.70 -9.43 -9.49
C GLN A 238 -2.84 -9.11 -8.50
N THR A 239 -3.61 -8.03 -8.74
CA THR A 239 -4.73 -7.67 -7.87
C THR A 239 -5.83 -8.74 -7.88
N LEU A 240 -6.24 -9.20 -9.07
CA LEU A 240 -7.29 -10.21 -9.20
C LEU A 240 -6.87 -11.57 -8.61
N ALA A 241 -5.58 -11.90 -8.64
CA ALA A 241 -5.06 -13.13 -8.06
C ALA A 241 -5.15 -13.19 -6.53
N THR A 242 -5.31 -12.03 -5.84
CA THR A 242 -5.32 -11.97 -4.37
C THR A 242 -6.61 -12.47 -3.71
N ASP A 243 -7.68 -12.69 -4.48
CA ASP A 243 -8.97 -13.16 -3.96
C ASP A 243 -9.56 -14.28 -4.84
N GLY A 244 -8.78 -15.33 -4.98
CA GLY A 244 -9.07 -16.44 -5.90
C GLY A 244 -10.17 -17.40 -5.48
N THR A 245 -10.79 -17.29 -4.27
CA THR A 245 -11.78 -18.25 -3.77
C THR A 245 -12.95 -17.56 -3.08
N PRO A 246 -14.22 -17.81 -3.49
CA PRO A 246 -14.63 -18.56 -4.66
C PRO A 246 -14.30 -17.82 -5.97
N ARG A 247 -13.97 -18.60 -7.02
CA ARG A 247 -13.66 -18.04 -8.34
C ARG A 247 -14.91 -17.38 -8.94
N ARG A 248 -14.88 -16.03 -9.05
CA ARG A 248 -16.00 -15.27 -9.61
C ARG A 248 -15.89 -15.14 -11.13
N ILE A 249 -17.04 -15.03 -11.77
CA ILE A 249 -17.15 -14.77 -13.21
C ILE A 249 -18.00 -13.50 -13.40
N PRO A 250 -17.42 -12.41 -13.95
CA PRO A 250 -16.02 -12.24 -14.35
C PRO A 250 -15.06 -12.24 -13.16
N PRO A 251 -13.75 -12.49 -13.40
CA PRO A 251 -12.74 -12.40 -12.36
C PRO A 251 -12.80 -11.06 -11.64
N SER A 252 -12.87 -11.09 -10.32
CA SER A 252 -13.06 -9.90 -9.48
C SER A 252 -12.47 -10.11 -8.08
N VAL A 253 -12.20 -9.01 -7.39
CA VAL A 253 -11.65 -8.99 -6.04
C VAL A 253 -12.64 -8.34 -5.08
N ARG A 254 -12.75 -8.89 -3.86
CA ARG A 254 -13.47 -8.27 -2.75
C ARG A 254 -12.54 -7.25 -2.06
N ILE A 255 -13.05 -6.07 -1.81
CA ILE A 255 -12.32 -4.97 -1.19
C ILE A 255 -13.14 -4.41 -0.03
N PRO A 256 -12.67 -4.48 1.22
CA PRO A 256 -13.34 -3.83 2.36
C PRO A 256 -13.58 -2.35 2.09
N ILE A 257 -14.69 -1.77 2.57
CA ILE A 257 -15.04 -0.37 2.31
C ILE A 257 -14.95 0.56 3.52
N GLY A 258 -14.44 0.10 4.65
CA GLY A 258 -14.24 0.97 5.82
C GLY A 258 -13.44 2.24 5.48
N TYR A 259 -12.43 2.14 4.60
CA TYR A 259 -11.70 3.31 4.12
C TYR A 259 -12.56 4.34 3.36
N GLN A 260 -13.68 3.94 2.76
CA GLN A 260 -14.60 4.88 2.09
C GLN A 260 -15.41 5.67 3.12
N VAL A 261 -15.83 5.03 4.21
CA VAL A 261 -16.45 5.71 5.35
C VAL A 261 -15.48 6.73 5.94
N ASP A 262 -14.23 6.33 6.13
CA ASP A 262 -13.18 7.20 6.66
C ASP A 262 -12.93 8.39 5.72
N ALA A 263 -12.80 8.15 4.42
CA ALA A 263 -12.61 9.19 3.42
C ALA A 263 -13.81 10.15 3.33
N PHE A 264 -15.03 9.62 3.41
CA PHE A 264 -16.24 10.41 3.47
C PHE A 264 -16.23 11.36 4.70
N ASN A 265 -15.91 10.84 5.88
CA ASN A 265 -15.80 11.64 7.09
C ASN A 265 -14.69 12.70 6.99
N LEU A 266 -13.50 12.33 6.49
CA LEU A 266 -12.41 13.28 6.25
C LEU A 266 -12.84 14.39 5.29
N SER A 267 -13.60 14.08 4.26
CA SER A 267 -14.11 15.07 3.29
C SER A 267 -15.12 16.06 3.88
N LEU A 268 -15.74 15.72 5.01
CA LEU A 268 -16.64 16.57 5.79
C LEU A 268 -15.90 17.32 6.93
N GLY A 269 -14.58 17.20 7.04
CA GLY A 269 -13.80 17.81 8.11
C GLY A 269 -13.86 17.05 9.44
N ARG A 270 -14.32 15.79 9.45
CA ARG A 270 -14.39 14.96 10.65
C ARG A 270 -13.06 14.21 10.83
N PRO A 271 -12.23 14.54 11.85
CA PRO A 271 -10.90 13.98 11.97
C PRO A 271 -10.91 12.53 12.46
N LEU A 272 -10.01 11.71 11.91
CA LEU A 272 -9.75 10.32 12.36
C LEU A 272 -8.55 10.24 13.30
N PHE A 273 -7.73 11.27 13.33
CA PHE A 273 -6.52 11.40 14.16
C PHE A 273 -6.20 12.88 14.38
N ALA A 274 -5.36 13.18 15.36
CA ALA A 274 -4.86 14.53 15.59
C ALA A 274 -3.47 14.68 14.96
N ALA A 275 -3.33 15.49 13.90
CA ALA A 275 -2.05 15.69 13.22
C ALA A 275 -0.97 16.27 14.14
N ARG A 276 -1.36 17.12 15.11
CA ARG A 276 -0.46 17.68 16.14
C ARG A 276 0.23 16.63 17.01
N ASP A 277 -0.27 15.39 17.05
CA ASP A 277 0.34 14.32 17.87
C ASP A 277 1.44 13.56 17.09
N ILE A 278 1.61 13.84 15.79
CA ILE A 278 2.67 13.28 14.97
C ILE A 278 3.97 14.03 15.26
N ARG A 279 5.02 13.30 15.69
CA ARG A 279 6.29 13.84 16.18
C ARG A 279 7.51 13.38 15.36
N VAL A 280 7.29 12.87 14.17
CA VAL A 280 8.35 12.46 13.22
C VAL A 280 8.38 13.38 12.02
N PRO A 281 9.48 13.49 11.27
CA PRO A 281 9.51 14.19 9.98
C PRO A 281 8.43 13.67 9.03
N VAL A 282 7.75 14.58 8.30
CA VAL A 282 6.67 14.24 7.37
C VAL A 282 6.92 14.87 6.00
N LEU A 283 6.88 14.05 4.95
CA LEU A 283 6.82 14.46 3.55
C LEU A 283 5.41 14.22 3.01
N ILE A 284 4.75 15.25 2.49
CA ILE A 284 3.42 15.17 1.89
C ILE A 284 3.56 15.38 0.38
N VAL A 285 3.29 14.35 -0.41
CA VAL A 285 3.37 14.38 -1.87
C VAL A 285 1.98 14.25 -2.47
N ARG A 286 1.69 15.09 -3.46
CA ARG A 286 0.45 15.03 -4.23
C ARG A 286 0.75 15.06 -5.73
N GLY A 287 0.13 14.17 -6.50
CA GLY A 287 0.09 14.28 -7.96
C GLY A 287 -0.87 15.40 -8.37
N GLU A 288 -0.49 16.25 -9.34
CA GLU A 288 -1.34 17.33 -9.83
C GLU A 288 -2.72 16.83 -10.32
N LEU A 289 -2.73 15.66 -10.98
CA LEU A 289 -3.92 15.01 -11.54
C LEU A 289 -4.56 13.98 -10.58
N ASP A 290 -4.23 14.06 -9.29
CA ASP A 290 -4.83 13.18 -8.30
C ASP A 290 -6.31 13.53 -8.08
N PHE A 291 -7.18 12.50 -8.20
CA PHE A 291 -8.62 12.61 -7.99
C PHE A 291 -9.04 12.37 -6.53
N TRP A 292 -8.13 11.81 -5.71
CA TRP A 292 -8.44 11.38 -4.36
C TRP A 292 -8.17 12.48 -3.34
N SER A 293 -6.95 12.99 -3.28
CA SER A 293 -6.60 14.10 -2.40
C SER A 293 -6.75 15.47 -3.10
N ARG A 294 -6.93 16.50 -2.29
CA ARG A 294 -7.09 17.89 -2.75
C ARG A 294 -5.90 18.72 -2.31
N SER A 295 -5.61 19.81 -2.98
CA SER A 295 -4.54 20.73 -2.55
C SER A 295 -4.77 21.29 -1.13
N VAL A 296 -6.04 21.49 -0.76
CA VAL A 296 -6.42 21.91 0.60
C VAL A 296 -6.11 20.87 1.67
N ASP A 297 -6.13 19.58 1.33
CA ASP A 297 -5.73 18.52 2.26
C ASP A 297 -4.26 18.62 2.60
N VAL A 298 -3.41 18.86 1.58
CA VAL A 298 -1.96 19.02 1.75
C VAL A 298 -1.66 20.22 2.64
N SER A 299 -2.23 21.40 2.32
CA SER A 299 -1.96 22.65 3.05
C SER A 299 -2.50 22.61 4.49
N SER A 300 -3.65 21.98 4.72
CA SER A 300 -4.24 21.89 6.05
C SER A 300 -3.49 20.88 6.93
N LEU A 301 -3.14 19.71 6.39
CA LEU A 301 -2.34 18.73 7.11
C LEU A 301 -0.97 19.33 7.50
N ALA A 302 -0.28 19.97 6.54
CA ALA A 302 1.03 20.59 6.81
C ALA A 302 0.95 21.64 7.93
N ARG A 303 -0.11 22.46 7.96
CA ARG A 303 -0.32 23.46 8.99
C ARG A 303 -0.57 22.87 10.38
N GLU A 304 -1.21 21.70 10.45
CA GLU A 304 -1.58 21.05 11.71
C GLU A 304 -0.53 20.11 12.27
N LEU A 305 0.54 19.81 11.51
CA LEU A 305 1.70 19.02 11.95
C LEU A 305 2.67 19.82 12.82
N VAL A 306 2.15 20.60 13.77
CA VAL A 306 2.90 21.58 14.57
C VAL A 306 4.00 21.00 15.46
N ASN A 307 3.93 19.74 15.79
CA ASN A 307 4.93 19.02 16.60
C ASN A 307 5.86 18.13 15.78
N SER A 308 5.68 18.09 14.44
CA SER A 308 6.63 17.43 13.56
C SER A 308 7.92 18.24 13.46
N PRO A 309 9.11 17.64 13.60
CA PRO A 309 10.38 18.38 13.51
C PRO A 309 10.70 18.88 12.10
N LYS A 310 10.06 18.32 11.08
CA LYS A 310 10.24 18.72 9.68
C LYS A 310 8.99 18.36 8.88
N VAL A 311 8.42 19.33 8.16
CA VAL A 311 7.29 19.12 7.24
C VAL A 311 7.65 19.66 5.87
N GLU A 312 7.63 18.79 4.87
CA GLU A 312 7.82 19.15 3.47
C GLU A 312 6.57 18.81 2.66
N THR A 313 6.25 19.64 1.68
CA THR A 313 5.12 19.43 0.76
C THR A 313 5.59 19.51 -0.68
N LEU A 314 5.09 18.63 -1.52
CA LEU A 314 5.43 18.58 -2.93
C LEU A 314 4.18 18.27 -3.78
N THR A 315 3.97 19.06 -4.84
CA THR A 315 3.02 18.72 -5.91
C THR A 315 3.81 18.32 -7.15
N ILE A 316 3.61 17.10 -7.64
CA ILE A 316 4.26 16.58 -8.84
C ILE A 316 3.40 16.88 -10.05
N LYS A 317 3.92 17.71 -10.95
CA LYS A 317 3.24 18.13 -12.17
C LYS A 317 2.96 16.93 -13.08
N GLY A 318 1.74 16.83 -13.59
CA GLY A 318 1.30 15.73 -14.44
C GLY A 318 1.17 14.37 -13.75
N GLY A 319 1.53 14.25 -12.47
CA GLY A 319 1.39 13.00 -11.71
C GLY A 319 -0.08 12.66 -11.46
N THR A 320 -0.49 11.42 -11.76
CA THR A 320 -1.83 10.90 -11.45
C THR A 320 -1.92 10.39 -10.01
N HIS A 321 -3.07 9.83 -9.64
CA HIS A 321 -3.22 9.10 -8.38
C HIS A 321 -2.22 7.93 -8.26
N TYR A 322 -1.85 7.34 -9.39
CA TYR A 322 -0.96 6.18 -9.52
C TYR A 322 0.45 6.58 -9.98
N LEU A 323 0.90 7.80 -9.69
CA LEU A 323 2.15 8.37 -10.22
C LEU A 323 3.39 7.47 -10.02
N PHE A 324 3.39 6.60 -9.03
CA PHE A 324 4.45 5.61 -8.80
C PHE A 324 4.39 4.41 -9.78
N LEU A 325 3.31 4.26 -10.54
CA LEU A 325 3.11 3.30 -11.63
C LEU A 325 3.01 3.96 -13.01
N ASP A 326 2.91 5.30 -13.06
CA ASP A 326 2.96 6.05 -14.31
C ASP A 326 4.38 5.95 -14.92
N ARG A 327 4.54 6.35 -16.18
CA ARG A 327 5.85 6.39 -16.82
C ARG A 327 6.81 7.31 -16.08
N PRO A 328 8.13 7.07 -16.13
CA PRO A 328 9.14 7.84 -15.40
C PRO A 328 9.01 9.36 -15.57
N GLU A 329 8.71 9.82 -16.78
CA GLU A 329 8.53 11.24 -17.16
C GLU A 329 7.23 11.86 -16.64
N HIS A 330 6.25 11.05 -16.20
CA HIS A 330 4.97 11.51 -15.65
C HIS A 330 4.94 11.49 -14.12
N GLY A 331 6.10 11.72 -13.50
CA GLY A 331 6.21 11.97 -12.07
C GLY A 331 6.84 10.84 -11.26
N ARG A 332 6.93 9.60 -11.80
CA ARG A 332 7.50 8.46 -11.09
C ARG A 332 8.95 8.71 -10.68
N SER A 333 9.81 9.15 -11.62
CA SER A 333 11.22 9.43 -11.31
C SER A 333 11.40 10.53 -10.28
N GLN A 334 10.64 11.63 -10.40
CA GLN A 334 10.67 12.72 -9.43
C GLN A 334 10.23 12.25 -8.05
N PHE A 335 9.12 11.50 -7.96
CA PHE A 335 8.63 10.96 -6.69
C PHE A 335 9.68 10.12 -5.97
N ILE A 336 10.31 9.18 -6.66
CA ILE A 336 11.34 8.32 -6.08
C ILE A 336 12.51 9.15 -5.57
N SER A 337 12.99 10.12 -6.38
CA SER A 337 14.10 10.99 -6.01
C SER A 337 13.81 11.81 -4.76
N GLU A 338 12.62 12.43 -4.67
CA GLU A 338 12.24 13.27 -3.54
C GLU A 338 12.04 12.47 -2.24
N VAL A 339 11.46 11.26 -2.34
CA VAL A 339 11.37 10.37 -1.18
C VAL A 339 12.76 9.96 -0.68
N LEU A 340 13.69 9.66 -1.59
CA LEU A 340 15.06 9.32 -1.24
C LEU A 340 15.79 10.50 -0.58
N ASN A 341 15.67 11.71 -1.15
CA ASN A 341 16.26 12.92 -0.59
C ASN A 341 15.74 13.23 0.82
N PHE A 342 14.45 12.98 1.06
CA PHE A 342 13.84 13.20 2.36
C PHE A 342 14.28 12.18 3.42
N LEU A 343 14.54 10.92 3.03
CA LEU A 343 14.88 9.82 3.94
C LEU A 343 16.39 9.67 4.20
N MET A 344 17.25 10.27 3.38
CA MET A 344 18.71 10.23 3.53
C MET A 344 19.22 11.33 4.42
#